data_fd18288015df46ddff4902bbdff170d9
#
_entry.id   fd18288015df46ddff4902bbdff170d9
#
_cell.length_a   1.000
_cell.length_b   1.000
_cell.length_c   1.000
_cell.angle_alpha   90.00
_cell.angle_beta   90.00
_cell.angle_gamma   90.00
#
_symmetry.space_group_name_H-M   'P 1'
#
loop_
_entity.id
_entity.type
_entity.pdbx_description
1 polymer ?
#
loop_
_entity_poly.entity_id
_entity_poly.type
_entity_poly.pdbx_seq_one_letter_code
_entity_poly.pdbx_strand_id
1 'polypeptide(L)'
;LGIPAVIVMPRYTPNIKVEHTRAYGAEVILAGECFDDAAAHAFRLIEDRNLVLVHPYDDEKVIAGQGTIALEMLRTQPDLDTLVIPVGGGGLISGIAIAAKSIKNNIRIIGVETERFPAMINVIEGRKPQFGMCTLAEGIAVKQPGHLTVPIVKHYVDEILLVDEESIEHAVLLLLEIEKTVAEGAGGAGLAALLKKKQEFAGKTVGLVISGGNIDMPVLARIIQRGLVRTLRLCRIRVEVRDIPGILAKLTACIEKTGANIHHVHHHRLFTKQAIENVTVEFVLQARGNEHAGEILSSLKNEGYCAQLEEGHQS
;
A
#
# COMPACT_ATOMS: atom_id res chain seq x y z
N LEU A 1 23.19 -21.24 2.65
CA LEU A 1 23.24 -22.61 2.10
C LEU A 1 24.37 -22.81 1.09
N GLY A 2 25.08 -21.73 0.66
CA GLY A 2 26.16 -21.79 -0.32
C GLY A 2 25.72 -22.17 -1.74
N ILE A 3 24.44 -22.01 -2.07
CA ILE A 3 23.89 -22.28 -3.39
C ILE A 3 24.09 -21.04 -4.26
N PRO A 4 24.78 -21.13 -5.43
CA PRO A 4 24.88 -20.03 -6.36
C PRO A 4 23.49 -19.63 -6.89
N ALA A 5 23.20 -18.33 -6.89
CA ALA A 5 21.94 -17.79 -7.38
C ALA A 5 22.19 -16.69 -8.41
N VAL A 6 21.39 -16.68 -9.48
CA VAL A 6 21.37 -15.63 -10.49
C VAL A 6 19.99 -14.98 -10.44
N ILE A 7 19.93 -13.67 -10.19
CA ILE A 7 18.70 -12.90 -10.11
C ILE A 7 18.67 -11.92 -11.26
N VAL A 8 17.63 -11.99 -12.09
CA VAL A 8 17.43 -11.04 -13.19
C VAL A 8 16.37 -10.02 -12.75
N MET A 9 16.69 -8.75 -12.89
CA MET A 9 15.83 -7.63 -12.50
C MET A 9 15.69 -6.62 -13.64
N PRO A 10 14.57 -5.88 -13.74
CA PRO A 10 14.48 -4.73 -14.65
C PRO A 10 15.55 -3.67 -14.40
N ARG A 11 15.96 -2.93 -15.42
CA ARG A 11 17.01 -1.89 -15.34
C ARG A 11 16.68 -0.77 -14.34
N TYR A 12 15.39 -0.49 -14.15
CA TYR A 12 14.92 0.56 -13.26
C TYR A 12 14.58 0.07 -11.83
N THR A 13 15.02 -1.16 -11.50
CA THR A 13 14.90 -1.66 -10.13
C THR A 13 15.68 -0.75 -9.17
N PRO A 14 15.09 -0.32 -8.04
CA PRO A 14 15.76 0.53 -7.07
C PRO A 14 17.12 -0.02 -6.64
N ASN A 15 18.15 0.83 -6.63
CA ASN A 15 19.53 0.44 -6.32
C ASN A 15 19.65 -0.31 -4.99
N ILE A 16 18.86 0.06 -3.99
CA ILE A 16 18.89 -0.60 -2.69
C ILE A 16 18.53 -2.09 -2.78
N LYS A 17 17.55 -2.45 -3.63
CA LYS A 17 17.16 -3.85 -3.88
C LYS A 17 18.30 -4.61 -4.58
N VAL A 18 18.92 -3.97 -5.57
CA VAL A 18 20.04 -4.55 -6.33
C VAL A 18 21.23 -4.81 -5.40
N GLU A 19 21.64 -3.82 -4.61
CA GLU A 19 22.78 -3.91 -3.71
C GLU A 19 22.55 -4.92 -2.58
N HIS A 20 21.36 -4.97 -1.98
CA HIS A 20 21.03 -5.97 -0.97
C HIS A 20 21.08 -7.38 -1.55
N THR A 21 20.58 -7.60 -2.76
CA THR A 21 20.62 -8.91 -3.41
C THR A 21 22.06 -9.35 -3.68
N ARG A 22 22.92 -8.42 -4.15
CA ARG A 22 24.37 -8.68 -4.31
C ARG A 22 25.07 -8.98 -2.99
N ALA A 23 24.71 -8.26 -1.94
CA ALA A 23 25.30 -8.47 -0.61
C ALA A 23 25.02 -9.86 -0.04
N TYR A 24 23.93 -10.51 -0.46
CA TYR A 24 23.66 -11.92 -0.14
C TYR A 24 24.44 -12.91 -1.01
N GLY A 25 25.31 -12.44 -1.92
CA GLY A 25 26.15 -13.27 -2.76
C GLY A 25 25.52 -13.73 -4.06
N ALA A 26 24.36 -13.20 -4.45
CA ALA A 26 23.73 -13.50 -5.72
C ALA A 26 24.36 -12.70 -6.87
N GLU A 27 24.49 -13.32 -8.05
CA GLU A 27 24.74 -12.61 -9.30
C GLU A 27 23.48 -11.85 -9.69
N VAL A 28 23.55 -10.51 -9.83
CA VAL A 28 22.40 -9.69 -10.25
C VAL A 28 22.64 -9.19 -11.66
N ILE A 29 21.70 -9.52 -12.56
CA ILE A 29 21.69 -9.10 -13.96
C ILE A 29 20.51 -8.13 -14.17
N LEU A 30 20.81 -6.91 -14.64
CA LEU A 30 19.80 -5.92 -14.97
C LEU A 30 19.46 -6.01 -16.45
N ALA A 31 18.23 -6.43 -16.79
CA ALA A 31 17.78 -6.62 -18.16
C ALA A 31 16.33 -6.20 -18.37
N GLY A 32 16.07 -5.52 -19.50
CA GLY A 32 14.74 -5.05 -19.87
C GLY A 32 14.25 -3.86 -19.05
N GLU A 33 13.03 -3.42 -19.31
CA GLU A 33 12.40 -2.26 -18.64
C GLU A 33 11.32 -2.69 -17.65
N CYS A 34 10.72 -3.86 -17.84
CA CYS A 34 9.66 -4.39 -17.01
C CYS A 34 9.97 -5.83 -16.55
N PHE A 35 9.10 -6.37 -15.68
CA PHE A 35 9.22 -7.74 -15.19
C PHE A 35 9.22 -8.79 -16.31
N ASP A 36 8.36 -8.61 -17.32
CA ASP A 36 8.22 -9.57 -18.41
C ASP A 36 9.51 -9.63 -19.27
N ASP A 37 10.18 -8.49 -19.47
CA ASP A 37 11.46 -8.43 -20.19
C ASP A 37 12.57 -9.14 -19.40
N ALA A 38 12.61 -8.91 -18.08
CA ALA A 38 13.57 -9.54 -17.18
C ALA A 38 13.34 -11.07 -17.16
N ALA A 39 12.09 -11.52 -17.11
CA ALA A 39 11.72 -12.92 -17.15
C ALA A 39 12.16 -13.56 -18.49
N ALA A 40 11.89 -12.91 -19.62
CA ALA A 40 12.32 -13.40 -20.94
C ALA A 40 13.86 -13.51 -21.03
N HIS A 41 14.59 -12.60 -20.38
CA HIS A 41 16.05 -12.69 -20.29
C HIS A 41 16.50 -13.86 -19.39
N ALA A 42 15.82 -14.08 -18.25
CA ALA A 42 16.11 -15.19 -17.35
C ALA A 42 15.92 -16.54 -18.06
N PHE A 43 14.85 -16.72 -18.84
CA PHE A 43 14.64 -17.94 -19.61
C PHE A 43 15.79 -18.26 -20.59
N ARG A 44 16.33 -17.25 -21.27
CA ARG A 44 17.52 -17.44 -22.14
C ARG A 44 18.75 -17.86 -21.34
N LEU A 45 18.99 -17.26 -20.18
CA LEU A 45 20.11 -17.62 -19.32
C LEU A 45 20.03 -19.05 -18.79
N ILE A 46 18.84 -19.58 -18.57
CA ILE A 46 18.63 -20.98 -18.17
C ILE A 46 19.20 -21.91 -19.21
N GLU A 47 18.91 -21.69 -20.49
CA GLU A 47 19.40 -22.51 -21.61
C GLU A 47 20.93 -22.33 -21.79
N ASP A 48 21.41 -21.07 -21.80
CA ASP A 48 22.82 -20.75 -22.05
C ASP A 48 23.76 -21.28 -20.94
N ARG A 49 23.29 -21.27 -19.67
CA ARG A 49 24.12 -21.58 -18.49
C ARG A 49 23.71 -22.87 -17.77
N ASN A 50 22.76 -23.62 -18.29
CA ASN A 50 22.19 -24.83 -17.68
C ASN A 50 21.77 -24.59 -16.22
N LEU A 51 20.98 -23.51 -15.99
CA LEU A 51 20.48 -23.12 -14.69
C LEU A 51 19.12 -23.79 -14.40
N VAL A 52 18.78 -23.89 -13.12
CA VAL A 52 17.47 -24.35 -12.67
C VAL A 52 16.61 -23.14 -12.36
N LEU A 53 15.43 -23.03 -13.03
CA LEU A 53 14.45 -22.00 -12.72
C LEU A 53 13.74 -22.31 -11.40
N VAL A 54 13.74 -21.35 -10.50
CA VAL A 54 12.78 -21.32 -9.37
C VAL A 54 11.70 -20.30 -9.70
N HIS A 55 10.56 -20.80 -10.16
CA HIS A 55 9.45 -19.91 -10.53
C HIS A 55 8.85 -19.26 -9.29
N PRO A 56 8.55 -17.92 -9.30
CA PRO A 56 8.13 -17.21 -8.10
C PRO A 56 6.77 -17.65 -7.53
N TYR A 57 5.92 -18.30 -8.31
CA TYR A 57 4.58 -18.73 -7.87
C TYR A 57 4.02 -19.96 -8.58
N ASP A 58 4.45 -20.27 -9.80
CA ASP A 58 3.86 -21.35 -10.63
C ASP A 58 4.76 -22.59 -10.65
N ASP A 59 5.01 -23.13 -9.47
CA ASP A 59 5.82 -24.33 -9.21
C ASP A 59 5.24 -25.09 -8.02
N GLU A 60 5.10 -26.42 -8.16
CA GLU A 60 4.47 -27.27 -7.13
C GLU A 60 5.19 -27.20 -5.78
N LYS A 61 6.52 -27.12 -5.77
CA LYS A 61 7.31 -27.07 -4.54
C LYS A 61 7.20 -25.69 -3.88
N VAL A 62 7.15 -24.63 -4.69
CA VAL A 62 6.91 -23.26 -4.20
C VAL A 62 5.52 -23.16 -3.59
N ILE A 63 4.49 -23.65 -4.28
CA ILE A 63 3.11 -23.70 -3.77
C ILE A 63 3.05 -24.50 -2.47
N ALA A 64 3.65 -25.68 -2.41
CA ALA A 64 3.68 -26.51 -1.20
C ALA A 64 4.37 -25.80 -0.03
N GLY A 65 5.48 -25.08 -0.29
CA GLY A 65 6.16 -24.26 0.70
C GLY A 65 5.28 -23.16 1.29
N GLN A 66 4.44 -22.52 0.48
CA GLN A 66 3.50 -21.50 0.96
C GLN A 66 2.40 -22.08 1.87
N GLY A 67 2.07 -23.36 1.70
CA GLY A 67 1.11 -24.05 2.55
C GLY A 67 1.51 -24.10 4.03
N THR A 68 2.81 -24.03 4.34
CA THR A 68 3.31 -24.01 5.73
C THR A 68 2.73 -22.88 6.55
N ILE A 69 2.40 -21.74 5.91
CA ILE A 69 1.77 -20.59 6.58
C ILE A 69 0.42 -21.01 7.20
N ALA A 70 -0.41 -21.70 6.44
CA ALA A 70 -1.70 -22.18 6.96
C ALA A 70 -1.52 -23.19 8.10
N LEU A 71 -0.52 -24.08 8.01
CA LEU A 71 -0.21 -25.04 9.08
C LEU A 71 0.14 -24.31 10.38
N GLU A 72 0.98 -23.29 10.30
CA GLU A 72 1.39 -22.49 11.47
C GLU A 72 0.22 -21.67 12.04
N MET A 73 -0.55 -21.00 11.17
CA MET A 73 -1.70 -20.20 11.59
C MET A 73 -2.76 -21.04 12.30
N LEU A 74 -3.17 -22.16 11.70
CA LEU A 74 -4.21 -23.03 12.27
C LEU A 74 -3.73 -23.80 13.52
N ARG A 75 -2.44 -24.06 13.63
CA ARG A 75 -1.85 -24.64 14.85
C ARG A 75 -1.85 -23.65 15.99
N THR A 76 -1.57 -22.36 15.69
CA THR A 76 -1.52 -21.28 16.69
C THR A 76 -2.94 -20.81 17.09
N GLN A 77 -3.84 -20.72 16.12
CA GLN A 77 -5.22 -20.27 16.30
C GLN A 77 -6.20 -21.21 15.59
N PRO A 78 -6.60 -22.32 16.23
CA PRO A 78 -7.50 -23.33 15.63
C PRO A 78 -8.90 -22.80 15.29
N ASP A 79 -9.34 -21.73 15.99
CA ASP A 79 -10.67 -21.15 15.83
C ASP A 79 -10.81 -20.18 14.64
N LEU A 80 -9.77 -20.05 13.81
CA LEU A 80 -9.87 -19.24 12.60
C LEU A 80 -11.03 -19.66 11.70
N ASP A 81 -11.93 -18.73 11.41
CA ASP A 81 -13.07 -18.93 10.50
C ASP A 81 -12.71 -18.58 9.05
N THR A 82 -11.84 -17.61 8.87
CA THR A 82 -11.52 -17.01 7.57
C THR A 82 -10.04 -16.67 7.47
N LEU A 83 -9.43 -16.94 6.32
CA LEU A 83 -8.11 -16.45 5.96
C LEU A 83 -8.23 -15.47 4.80
N VAL A 84 -7.54 -14.31 4.93
CA VAL A 84 -7.50 -13.27 3.90
C VAL A 84 -6.07 -13.15 3.39
N ILE A 85 -5.88 -13.39 2.09
CA ILE A 85 -4.57 -13.61 1.48
C ILE A 85 -4.41 -12.73 0.25
N PRO A 86 -3.32 -11.94 0.11
CA PRO A 86 -3.05 -11.20 -1.12
C PRO A 86 -2.75 -12.13 -2.29
N VAL A 87 -3.24 -11.76 -3.48
CA VAL A 87 -3.15 -12.56 -4.71
C VAL A 87 -2.47 -11.78 -5.81
N GLY A 88 -1.33 -12.30 -6.27
CA GLY A 88 -0.69 -11.92 -7.52
C GLY A 88 -0.76 -13.10 -8.49
N GLY A 89 0.35 -13.81 -8.70
CA GLY A 89 0.40 -15.01 -9.55
C GLY A 89 -0.31 -16.25 -8.98
N GLY A 90 -0.74 -16.21 -7.73
CA GLY A 90 -1.57 -17.22 -7.10
C GLY A 90 -0.82 -18.28 -6.27
N GLY A 91 0.53 -18.28 -6.23
CA GLY A 91 1.30 -19.31 -5.50
C GLY A 91 1.02 -19.31 -4.01
N LEU A 92 1.04 -18.14 -3.37
CA LEU A 92 0.79 -17.97 -1.94
C LEU A 92 -0.60 -18.51 -1.53
N ILE A 93 -1.65 -17.99 -2.16
CA ILE A 93 -3.02 -18.38 -1.83
C ILE A 93 -3.30 -19.85 -2.16
N SER A 94 -2.70 -20.39 -3.24
CA SER A 94 -2.85 -21.79 -3.61
C SER A 94 -2.34 -22.73 -2.53
N GLY A 95 -1.11 -22.51 -2.04
CA GLY A 95 -0.53 -23.32 -0.98
C GLY A 95 -1.31 -23.21 0.33
N ILE A 96 -1.65 -22.00 0.74
CA ILE A 96 -2.43 -21.73 1.95
C ILE A 96 -3.81 -22.38 1.86
N ALA A 97 -4.51 -22.25 0.72
CA ALA A 97 -5.86 -22.77 0.55
C ALA A 97 -5.90 -24.31 0.61
N ILE A 98 -4.99 -24.99 -0.09
CA ILE A 98 -4.88 -26.47 -0.03
C ILE A 98 -4.64 -26.92 1.40
N ALA A 99 -3.63 -26.36 2.08
CA ALA A 99 -3.27 -26.75 3.43
C ALA A 99 -4.40 -26.44 4.44
N ALA A 100 -4.99 -25.24 4.38
CA ALA A 100 -6.06 -24.84 5.28
C ALA A 100 -7.32 -25.71 5.11
N LYS A 101 -7.78 -25.93 3.89
CA LYS A 101 -8.96 -26.75 3.59
C LYS A 101 -8.74 -28.24 3.93
N SER A 102 -7.50 -28.74 3.88
CA SER A 102 -7.18 -30.11 4.30
C SER A 102 -7.29 -30.32 5.82
N ILE A 103 -7.05 -29.27 6.62
CA ILE A 103 -7.16 -29.30 8.08
C ILE A 103 -8.58 -28.96 8.54
N LYS A 104 -9.16 -27.89 7.98
CA LYS A 104 -10.47 -27.36 8.34
C LYS A 104 -11.26 -27.06 7.07
N ASN A 105 -11.98 -28.06 6.56
CA ASN A 105 -12.66 -28.00 5.25
C ASN A 105 -13.65 -26.82 5.11
N ASN A 106 -14.23 -26.35 6.23
CA ASN A 106 -15.20 -25.26 6.25
C ASN A 106 -14.56 -23.86 6.46
N ILE A 107 -13.24 -23.76 6.56
CA ILE A 107 -12.57 -22.45 6.66
C ILE A 107 -12.79 -21.65 5.36
N ARG A 108 -13.15 -20.39 5.48
CA ARG A 108 -13.32 -19.50 4.31
C ARG A 108 -11.96 -18.94 3.86
N ILE A 109 -11.68 -19.05 2.59
CA ILE A 109 -10.45 -18.53 1.96
C ILE A 109 -10.82 -17.36 1.06
N ILE A 110 -10.32 -16.18 1.37
CA ILE A 110 -10.57 -14.95 0.60
C ILE A 110 -9.26 -14.47 -0.01
N GLY A 111 -9.24 -14.35 -1.33
CA GLY A 111 -8.17 -13.70 -2.06
C GLY A 111 -8.37 -12.19 -2.12
N VAL A 112 -7.28 -11.43 -2.17
CA VAL A 112 -7.34 -9.98 -2.36
C VAL A 112 -6.40 -9.57 -3.50
N GLU A 113 -6.96 -8.94 -4.53
CA GLU A 113 -6.20 -8.30 -5.60
C GLU A 113 -6.39 -6.78 -5.56
N THR A 114 -5.46 -6.03 -6.15
CA THR A 114 -5.69 -4.61 -6.39
C THR A 114 -6.59 -4.42 -7.62
N GLU A 115 -7.50 -3.44 -7.56
CA GLU A 115 -8.38 -3.07 -8.69
C GLU A 115 -7.57 -2.75 -9.97
N ARG A 116 -6.31 -2.38 -9.82
CA ARG A 116 -5.42 -2.07 -10.95
C ARG A 116 -4.81 -3.30 -11.62
N PHE A 117 -4.71 -4.42 -10.92
CA PHE A 117 -4.15 -5.67 -11.44
C PHE A 117 -5.01 -6.89 -11.04
N PRO A 118 -6.28 -6.94 -11.49
CA PRO A 118 -7.22 -8.01 -11.13
C PRO A 118 -7.03 -9.24 -12.04
N ALA A 119 -5.81 -9.78 -12.09
CA ALA A 119 -5.43 -10.78 -13.09
C ALA A 119 -6.09 -12.14 -12.84
N MET A 120 -6.10 -12.61 -11.59
CA MET A 120 -6.65 -13.91 -11.22
C MET A 120 -8.17 -13.94 -11.40
N ILE A 121 -8.89 -12.92 -10.89
CA ILE A 121 -10.34 -12.86 -11.02
C ILE A 121 -10.77 -12.71 -12.48
N ASN A 122 -10.05 -11.95 -13.29
CA ASN A 122 -10.33 -11.82 -14.73
C ASN A 122 -10.22 -13.16 -15.45
N VAL A 123 -9.19 -13.96 -15.15
CA VAL A 123 -9.02 -15.28 -15.75
C VAL A 123 -10.11 -16.26 -15.27
N ILE A 124 -10.44 -16.27 -13.99
CA ILE A 124 -11.47 -17.16 -13.42
C ILE A 124 -12.85 -16.86 -14.02
N GLU A 125 -13.19 -15.59 -14.21
CA GLU A 125 -14.48 -15.14 -14.72
C GLU A 125 -14.52 -14.98 -16.25
N GLY A 126 -13.41 -15.21 -16.95
CA GLY A 126 -13.32 -15.08 -18.41
C GLY A 126 -13.44 -13.62 -18.88
N ARG A 127 -13.08 -12.65 -18.04
CA ARG A 127 -13.08 -11.22 -18.37
C ARG A 127 -11.88 -10.87 -19.24
N LYS A 128 -12.02 -9.80 -20.05
CA LYS A 128 -10.88 -9.26 -20.78
C LYS A 128 -9.88 -8.64 -19.81
N PRO A 129 -8.57 -8.89 -19.97
CA PRO A 129 -7.55 -8.26 -19.15
C PRO A 129 -7.59 -6.74 -19.28
N GLN A 130 -7.69 -6.05 -18.14
CA GLN A 130 -7.53 -4.61 -18.03
C GLN A 130 -6.61 -4.34 -16.86
N PHE A 131 -5.52 -3.61 -17.10
CA PHE A 131 -4.51 -3.33 -16.09
C PHE A 131 -4.23 -1.84 -16.01
N GLY A 132 -3.97 -1.36 -14.79
CA GLY A 132 -3.49 -0.01 -14.55
C GLY A 132 -2.01 0.16 -14.91
N MET A 133 -1.53 1.40 -14.82
CA MET A 133 -0.12 1.70 -15.09
C MET A 133 0.81 1.26 -13.94
N CYS A 134 0.38 1.47 -12.70
CA CYS A 134 1.15 1.16 -11.49
C CYS A 134 0.22 0.94 -10.30
N THR A 135 0.74 0.31 -9.25
CA THR A 135 0.06 0.13 -7.96
C THR A 135 1.09 0.19 -6.83
N LEU A 136 0.65 0.61 -5.65
CA LEU A 136 1.44 0.52 -4.42
C LEU A 136 1.73 -0.95 -4.05
N ALA A 137 0.83 -1.85 -4.42
CA ALA A 137 0.93 -3.28 -4.15
C ALA A 137 1.75 -4.02 -5.23
N GLU A 138 3.01 -3.60 -5.45
CA GLU A 138 3.89 -4.16 -6.49
C GLU A 138 4.02 -5.69 -6.41
N GLY A 139 4.07 -6.25 -5.19
CA GLY A 139 4.20 -7.69 -4.96
C GLY A 139 3.02 -8.53 -5.48
N ILE A 140 1.87 -7.89 -5.77
CA ILE A 140 0.71 -8.53 -6.40
C ILE A 140 0.33 -7.92 -7.76
N ALA A 141 1.18 -7.07 -8.34
CA ALA A 141 0.97 -6.45 -9.66
C ALA A 141 1.32 -7.42 -10.80
N VAL A 142 0.64 -8.54 -10.87
CA VAL A 142 0.86 -9.60 -11.85
C VAL A 142 -0.18 -9.50 -12.96
N LYS A 143 0.26 -9.65 -14.22
CA LYS A 143 -0.64 -9.63 -15.39
C LYS A 143 -1.10 -11.02 -15.81
N GLN A 144 -0.30 -12.04 -15.54
CA GLN A 144 -0.56 -13.42 -15.91
C GLN A 144 -0.48 -14.32 -14.68
N PRO A 145 -1.61 -14.82 -14.15
CA PRO A 145 -1.62 -15.84 -13.11
C PRO A 145 -0.98 -17.15 -13.60
N GLY A 146 -0.56 -18.00 -12.66
CA GLY A 146 0.08 -19.26 -13.01
C GLY A 146 -0.88 -20.29 -13.61
N HIS A 147 -0.35 -21.18 -14.43
CA HIS A 147 -1.13 -22.28 -15.02
C HIS A 147 -1.54 -23.30 -13.95
N LEU A 148 -0.68 -23.58 -12.97
CA LEU A 148 -0.97 -24.47 -11.85
C LEU A 148 -1.86 -23.78 -10.82
N THR A 149 -1.69 -22.48 -10.61
CA THR A 149 -2.39 -21.75 -9.54
C THR A 149 -3.85 -21.44 -9.87
N VAL A 150 -4.19 -21.12 -11.14
CA VAL A 150 -5.58 -20.80 -11.55
C VAL A 150 -6.57 -21.92 -11.20
N PRO A 151 -6.38 -23.19 -11.58
CA PRO A 151 -7.31 -24.26 -11.21
C PRO A 151 -7.40 -24.49 -9.71
N ILE A 152 -6.30 -24.32 -8.96
CA ILE A 152 -6.28 -24.43 -7.50
C ILE A 152 -7.12 -23.32 -6.88
N VAL A 153 -6.90 -22.06 -7.28
CA VAL A 153 -7.66 -20.91 -6.77
C VAL A 153 -9.15 -21.09 -7.09
N LYS A 154 -9.50 -21.48 -8.31
CA LYS A 154 -10.87 -21.72 -8.71
C LYS A 154 -11.58 -22.80 -7.88
N HIS A 155 -10.82 -23.78 -7.36
CA HIS A 155 -11.38 -24.91 -6.59
C HIS A 155 -11.44 -24.65 -5.08
N TYR A 156 -10.42 -23.99 -4.52
CA TYR A 156 -10.24 -23.88 -3.06
C TYR A 156 -10.52 -22.50 -2.48
N VAL A 157 -10.57 -21.43 -3.30
CA VAL A 157 -10.79 -20.07 -2.84
C VAL A 157 -12.27 -19.73 -2.97
N ASP A 158 -12.86 -19.24 -1.88
CA ASP A 158 -14.29 -18.98 -1.82
C ASP A 158 -14.67 -17.65 -2.49
N GLU A 159 -13.77 -16.65 -2.46
CA GLU A 159 -14.01 -15.32 -3.02
C GLU A 159 -12.69 -14.57 -3.30
N ILE A 160 -12.70 -13.68 -4.28
CA ILE A 160 -11.61 -12.70 -4.50
C ILE A 160 -12.19 -11.28 -4.39
N LEU A 161 -11.64 -10.50 -3.47
CA LEU A 161 -12.00 -9.10 -3.26
C LEU A 161 -11.02 -8.18 -3.98
N LEU A 162 -11.53 -7.06 -4.48
CA LEU A 162 -10.73 -6.00 -5.09
C LEU A 162 -10.63 -4.80 -4.15
N VAL A 163 -9.40 -4.27 -4.01
CA VAL A 163 -9.10 -3.10 -3.20
C VAL A 163 -8.46 -2.01 -4.03
N ASP A 164 -8.85 -0.77 -3.75
CA ASP A 164 -8.28 0.43 -4.38
C ASP A 164 -6.98 0.88 -3.68
N GLU A 165 -6.25 1.78 -4.34
CA GLU A 165 -4.96 2.29 -3.85
C GLU A 165 -5.07 3.03 -2.50
N GLU A 166 -6.16 3.78 -2.32
CA GLU A 166 -6.37 4.55 -1.09
C GLU A 166 -6.58 3.63 0.12
N SER A 167 -7.35 2.57 -0.06
CA SER A 167 -7.57 1.53 0.95
C SER A 167 -6.26 0.83 1.32
N ILE A 168 -5.39 0.56 0.34
CA ILE A 168 -4.07 -0.04 0.57
C ILE A 168 -3.16 0.92 1.33
N GLU A 169 -3.08 2.19 0.93
CA GLU A 169 -2.30 3.21 1.65
C GLU A 169 -2.76 3.33 3.11
N HIS A 170 -4.08 3.36 3.34
CA HIS A 170 -4.65 3.42 4.67
C HIS A 170 -4.26 2.20 5.52
N ALA A 171 -4.34 1.01 4.95
CA ALA A 171 -3.97 -0.23 5.63
C ALA A 171 -2.48 -0.27 6.01
N VAL A 172 -1.59 0.14 5.10
CA VAL A 172 -0.14 0.23 5.38
C VAL A 172 0.12 1.19 6.54
N LEU A 173 -0.55 2.35 6.54
CA LEU A 173 -0.42 3.33 7.62
C LEU A 173 -0.90 2.78 8.97
N LEU A 174 -2.05 2.09 9.00
CA LEU A 174 -2.58 1.49 10.23
C LEU A 174 -1.66 0.38 10.78
N LEU A 175 -1.10 -0.46 9.93
CA LEU A 175 -0.11 -1.47 10.35
C LEU A 175 1.11 -0.81 10.99
N LEU A 176 1.57 0.32 10.42
CA LEU A 176 2.68 1.07 10.99
C LEU A 176 2.29 1.76 12.31
N GLU A 177 1.14 2.44 12.36
CA GLU A 177 0.75 3.26 13.52
C GLU A 177 0.28 2.43 14.72
N ILE A 178 -0.43 1.33 14.49
CA ILE A 178 -1.06 0.53 15.54
C ILE A 178 -0.19 -0.69 15.88
N GLU A 179 0.10 -1.51 14.86
CA GLU A 179 0.81 -2.77 15.06
C GLU A 179 2.34 -2.60 15.09
N LYS A 180 2.85 -1.39 14.79
CA LYS A 180 4.30 -1.10 14.69
C LYS A 180 5.02 -1.98 13.68
N THR A 181 4.28 -2.46 12.70
CA THR A 181 4.76 -3.35 11.66
C THR A 181 4.91 -2.61 10.33
N VAL A 182 6.08 -2.68 9.73
CA VAL A 182 6.32 -2.15 8.40
C VAL A 182 5.85 -3.17 7.37
N ALA A 183 4.80 -2.83 6.63
CA ALA A 183 4.28 -3.62 5.53
C ALA A 183 4.41 -2.85 4.20
N GLU A 184 4.65 -3.56 3.11
CA GLU A 184 4.50 -3.03 1.75
C GLU A 184 3.03 -3.06 1.31
N GLY A 185 2.70 -2.44 0.17
CA GLY A 185 1.32 -2.39 -0.32
C GLY A 185 0.66 -3.76 -0.48
N ALA A 186 1.40 -4.75 -1.00
CA ALA A 186 0.90 -6.12 -1.12
C ALA A 186 0.59 -6.75 0.26
N GLY A 187 1.45 -6.51 1.26
CA GLY A 187 1.23 -6.96 2.64
C GLY A 187 0.04 -6.28 3.32
N GLY A 188 -0.27 -5.03 2.94
CA GLY A 188 -1.41 -4.28 3.45
C GLY A 188 -2.76 -4.64 2.81
N ALA A 189 -2.77 -5.30 1.65
CA ALA A 189 -3.99 -5.55 0.87
C ALA A 189 -5.06 -6.34 1.65
N GLY A 190 -4.66 -7.33 2.45
CA GLY A 190 -5.59 -8.10 3.29
C GLY A 190 -6.33 -7.24 4.31
N LEU A 191 -5.61 -6.34 5.00
CA LEU A 191 -6.23 -5.38 5.94
C LEU A 191 -7.12 -4.37 5.20
N ALA A 192 -6.73 -3.91 4.01
CA ALA A 192 -7.54 -3.03 3.18
C ALA A 192 -8.90 -3.66 2.85
N ALA A 193 -8.91 -4.95 2.43
CA ALA A 193 -10.14 -5.69 2.17
C ALA A 193 -11.01 -5.85 3.42
N LEU A 194 -10.42 -6.20 4.56
CA LEU A 194 -11.13 -6.32 5.83
C LEU A 194 -11.79 -4.99 6.25
N LEU A 195 -11.10 -3.88 6.12
CA LEU A 195 -11.64 -2.56 6.45
C LEU A 195 -12.77 -2.14 5.51
N LYS A 196 -12.63 -2.42 4.20
CA LYS A 196 -13.66 -2.12 3.17
C LYS A 196 -14.94 -2.93 3.38
N LYS A 197 -14.82 -4.16 3.89
CA LYS A 197 -15.91 -5.13 4.06
C LYS A 197 -16.21 -5.50 5.52
N LYS A 198 -16.00 -4.58 6.47
CA LYS A 198 -16.11 -4.82 7.93
C LYS A 198 -17.33 -5.64 8.35
N GLN A 199 -18.49 -5.41 7.73
CA GLN A 199 -19.73 -6.09 8.09
C GLN A 199 -19.71 -7.58 7.75
N GLU A 200 -19.02 -7.98 6.70
CA GLU A 200 -18.90 -9.39 6.29
C GLU A 200 -18.03 -10.21 7.24
N PHE A 201 -17.12 -9.53 7.94
CA PHE A 201 -16.17 -10.12 8.89
C PHE A 201 -16.62 -9.99 10.36
N ALA A 202 -17.73 -9.30 10.62
CA ALA A 202 -18.24 -9.09 11.97
C ALA A 202 -18.55 -10.43 12.68
N GLY A 203 -18.01 -10.61 13.89
CA GLY A 203 -18.17 -11.83 14.67
C GLY A 203 -17.40 -13.05 14.18
N LYS A 204 -16.45 -12.85 13.24
CA LYS A 204 -15.56 -13.91 12.73
C LYS A 204 -14.15 -13.77 13.30
N THR A 205 -13.49 -14.90 13.45
CA THR A 205 -12.04 -14.94 13.74
C THR A 205 -11.29 -14.99 12.43
N VAL A 206 -10.67 -13.85 12.07
CA VAL A 206 -10.05 -13.64 10.75
C VAL A 206 -8.53 -13.64 10.87
N GLY A 207 -7.86 -14.48 10.08
CA GLY A 207 -6.42 -14.46 9.90
C GLY A 207 -6.04 -13.64 8.67
N LEU A 208 -5.18 -12.63 8.84
CA LEU A 208 -4.61 -11.85 7.75
C LEU A 208 -3.18 -12.30 7.47
N VAL A 209 -2.85 -12.49 6.19
CA VAL A 209 -1.47 -12.77 5.78
C VAL A 209 -0.80 -11.46 5.36
N ILE A 210 0.14 -10.99 6.17
CA ILE A 210 1.01 -9.86 5.84
C ILE A 210 2.21 -10.42 5.09
N SER A 211 2.13 -10.40 3.75
CA SER A 211 3.04 -11.15 2.87
C SER A 211 4.42 -10.50 2.66
N GLY A 212 4.59 -9.22 2.99
CA GLY A 212 5.85 -8.54 2.77
C GLY A 212 5.95 -7.17 3.46
N GLY A 213 7.20 -6.73 3.65
CA GLY A 213 7.54 -5.44 4.27
C GLY A 213 8.64 -4.68 3.51
N ASN A 214 8.93 -5.08 2.27
CA ASN A 214 10.00 -4.46 1.46
C ASN A 214 9.50 -3.19 0.75
N ILE A 215 9.17 -2.17 1.53
CA ILE A 215 8.71 -0.86 1.04
C ILE A 215 9.87 0.14 0.99
N ASP A 216 9.94 0.93 -0.09
CA ASP A 216 10.93 1.99 -0.20
C ASP A 216 10.61 3.14 0.77
N MET A 217 11.63 3.65 1.48
CA MET A 217 11.47 4.70 2.48
C MET A 217 10.80 5.97 1.93
N PRO A 218 11.12 6.47 0.72
CA PRO A 218 10.40 7.60 0.10
C PRO A 218 8.92 7.32 -0.16
N VAL A 219 8.55 6.08 -0.48
CA VAL A 219 7.15 5.67 -0.66
C VAL A 219 6.43 5.67 0.69
N LEU A 220 7.05 5.07 1.71
CA LEU A 220 6.51 5.05 3.07
C LEU A 220 6.33 6.47 3.64
N ALA A 221 7.30 7.36 3.43
CA ALA A 221 7.21 8.75 3.84
C ALA A 221 6.01 9.47 3.20
N ARG A 222 5.74 9.22 1.91
CA ARG A 222 4.57 9.77 1.21
C ARG A 222 3.26 9.21 1.75
N ILE A 223 3.19 7.91 2.06
CA ILE A 223 2.01 7.29 2.67
C ILE A 223 1.71 7.95 4.03
N ILE A 224 2.73 8.14 4.87
CA ILE A 224 2.59 8.80 6.16
C ILE A 224 2.07 10.23 5.98
N GLN A 225 2.68 11.02 5.10
CA GLN A 225 2.26 12.41 4.84
C GLN A 225 0.81 12.49 4.34
N ARG A 226 0.44 11.65 3.36
CA ARG A 226 -0.94 11.59 2.84
C ARG A 226 -1.94 11.17 3.93
N GLY A 227 -1.57 10.23 4.79
CA GLY A 227 -2.39 9.81 5.92
C GLY A 227 -2.59 10.93 6.94
N LEU A 228 -1.54 11.69 7.26
CA LEU A 228 -1.65 12.86 8.13
C LEU A 228 -2.56 13.94 7.54
N VAL A 229 -2.52 14.16 6.22
CA VAL A 229 -3.43 15.09 5.53
C VAL A 229 -4.88 14.60 5.58
N ARG A 230 -5.15 13.32 5.27
CA ARG A 230 -6.50 12.74 5.32
C ARG A 230 -7.15 12.80 6.71
N THR A 231 -6.35 12.66 7.75
CA THR A 231 -6.81 12.73 9.14
C THR A 231 -6.77 14.14 9.73
N LEU A 232 -6.46 15.15 8.91
CA LEU A 232 -6.26 16.55 9.32
C LEU A 232 -5.26 16.72 10.47
N ARG A 233 -4.34 15.76 10.64
CA ARG A 233 -3.16 15.90 11.52
C ARG A 233 -2.09 16.78 10.89
N LEU A 234 -2.11 16.90 9.58
CA LEU A 234 -1.44 17.92 8.79
C LEU A 234 -2.49 18.60 7.93
N CYS A 235 -2.75 19.88 8.18
CA CYS A 235 -3.78 20.63 7.47
C CYS A 235 -3.23 21.93 6.88
N ARG A 236 -3.87 22.41 5.84
CA ARG A 236 -3.54 23.65 5.18
C ARG A 236 -4.66 24.67 5.40
N ILE A 237 -4.30 25.80 6.01
CA ILE A 237 -5.23 26.92 6.22
C ILE A 237 -4.75 28.11 5.43
N ARG A 238 -5.61 28.63 4.57
CA ARG A 238 -5.38 29.87 3.83
C ARG A 238 -6.11 31.01 4.51
N VAL A 239 -5.39 32.12 4.72
CA VAL A 239 -5.92 33.31 5.37
C VAL A 239 -5.73 34.50 4.45
N GLU A 240 -6.81 35.21 4.14
CA GLU A 240 -6.77 36.45 3.37
C GLU A 240 -6.71 37.63 4.34
N VAL A 241 -5.71 38.49 4.18
CA VAL A 241 -5.47 39.64 5.06
C VAL A 241 -4.91 40.82 4.28
N ARG A 242 -5.07 42.02 4.86
CA ARG A 242 -4.41 43.22 4.36
C ARG A 242 -2.91 43.14 4.61
N ASP A 243 -2.07 43.52 3.62
CA ASP A 243 -0.60 43.49 3.74
C ASP A 243 -0.10 44.70 4.53
N ILE A 244 -0.07 44.56 5.84
CA ILE A 244 0.42 45.59 6.76
C ILE A 244 1.47 45.02 7.70
N PRO A 245 2.42 45.85 8.18
CA PRO A 245 3.41 45.43 9.17
C PRO A 245 2.76 44.81 10.41
N GLY A 246 3.32 43.67 10.84
CA GLY A 246 2.83 42.92 12.03
C GLY A 246 1.69 41.98 11.80
N ILE A 247 1.08 41.90 10.59
CA ILE A 247 -0.07 41.00 10.34
C ILE A 247 0.31 39.53 10.55
N LEU A 248 1.47 39.11 10.05
CA LEU A 248 1.94 37.74 10.22
C LEU A 248 2.13 37.39 11.71
N ALA A 249 2.68 38.31 12.51
CA ALA A 249 2.81 38.10 13.96
C ALA A 249 1.46 37.90 14.65
N LYS A 250 0.42 38.63 14.26
CA LYS A 250 -0.91 38.46 14.81
C LYS A 250 -1.52 37.11 14.43
N LEU A 251 -1.37 36.69 13.17
CA LEU A 251 -1.86 35.38 12.70
C LEU A 251 -1.17 34.23 13.44
N THR A 252 0.16 34.28 13.56
CA THR A 252 0.90 33.24 14.28
C THR A 252 0.57 33.19 15.76
N ALA A 253 0.36 34.34 16.43
CA ALA A 253 -0.11 34.40 17.83
C ALA A 253 -1.53 33.81 18.00
N CYS A 254 -2.41 34.01 17.02
CA CYS A 254 -3.73 33.41 17.02
C CYS A 254 -3.65 31.86 16.91
N ILE A 255 -2.78 31.36 16.04
CA ILE A 255 -2.53 29.91 15.86
C ILE A 255 -1.89 29.32 17.14
N GLU A 256 -0.91 30.00 17.73
CA GLU A 256 -0.23 29.58 18.97
C GLU A 256 -1.23 29.31 20.10
N LYS A 257 -2.24 30.17 20.31
CA LYS A 257 -3.28 30.01 21.32
C LYS A 257 -4.04 28.68 21.23
N THR A 258 -4.10 28.08 20.04
CA THR A 258 -4.76 26.78 19.83
C THR A 258 -3.85 25.57 20.13
N GLY A 259 -2.55 25.80 20.33
CA GLY A 259 -1.56 24.76 20.52
C GLY A 259 -1.18 24.01 19.24
N ALA A 260 -1.51 24.56 18.06
CA ALA A 260 -1.07 24.02 16.78
C ALA A 260 0.37 24.40 16.50
N ASN A 261 1.13 23.48 15.88
CA ASN A 261 2.49 23.74 15.44
C ASN A 261 2.49 24.14 13.97
N ILE A 262 3.27 25.18 13.63
CA ILE A 262 3.39 25.67 12.26
C ILE A 262 4.51 24.89 11.56
N HIS A 263 4.14 24.12 10.52
CA HIS A 263 5.09 23.36 9.73
C HIS A 263 5.71 24.20 8.60
N HIS A 264 4.87 24.93 7.86
CA HIS A 264 5.28 25.86 6.83
C HIS A 264 4.40 27.11 6.78
N VAL A 265 4.95 28.22 6.33
CA VAL A 265 4.23 29.45 6.05
C VAL A 265 4.61 29.93 4.65
N HIS A 266 3.64 30.13 3.80
CA HIS A 266 3.81 30.74 2.49
C HIS A 266 3.06 32.06 2.43
N HIS A 267 3.77 33.13 2.09
CA HIS A 267 3.20 34.47 1.98
C HIS A 267 3.13 34.88 0.50
N HIS A 268 1.93 34.80 -0.07
CA HIS A 268 1.68 35.04 -1.50
C HIS A 268 1.28 36.48 -1.75
N ARG A 269 2.18 37.31 -2.31
CA ARG A 269 1.94 38.72 -2.66
C ARG A 269 1.60 38.94 -4.13
N LEU A 270 2.17 38.12 -5.04
CA LEU A 270 2.16 38.41 -6.48
C LEU A 270 1.18 37.53 -7.28
N PHE A 271 0.98 36.29 -6.89
CA PHE A 271 0.12 35.35 -7.63
C PHE A 271 -1.25 35.20 -6.97
N THR A 272 -1.99 36.30 -6.86
CA THR A 272 -3.31 36.36 -6.25
C THR A 272 -4.28 37.13 -7.15
N LYS A 273 -5.56 36.75 -7.14
CA LYS A 273 -6.64 37.47 -7.83
C LYS A 273 -7.29 38.55 -6.95
N GLN A 274 -6.73 38.83 -5.79
CA GLN A 274 -7.28 39.75 -4.80
C GLN A 274 -6.95 41.22 -5.10
N ALA A 275 -7.55 42.12 -4.32
CA ALA A 275 -7.22 43.52 -4.35
C ALA A 275 -5.72 43.75 -4.01
N ILE A 276 -5.08 44.73 -4.62
CA ILE A 276 -3.63 44.97 -4.55
C ILE A 276 -3.12 45.16 -3.10
N GLU A 277 -4.01 45.53 -2.19
CA GLU A 277 -3.70 45.73 -0.77
C GLU A 277 -3.79 44.43 0.06
N ASN A 278 -4.30 43.35 -0.51
CA ASN A 278 -4.53 42.09 0.18
C ASN A 278 -3.49 41.05 -0.23
N VAL A 279 -3.17 40.18 0.71
CA VAL A 279 -2.28 39.05 0.52
C VAL A 279 -2.92 37.79 1.06
N THR A 280 -2.47 36.66 0.52
CA THR A 280 -2.83 35.35 1.07
C THR A 280 -1.65 34.81 1.86
N VAL A 281 -1.89 34.48 3.11
CA VAL A 281 -0.96 33.69 3.93
C VAL A 281 -1.46 32.27 4.03
N GLU A 282 -0.67 31.33 3.58
CA GLU A 282 -0.96 29.92 3.64
C GLU A 282 -0.13 29.29 4.76
N PHE A 283 -0.79 28.65 5.70
CA PHE A 283 -0.18 27.91 6.79
C PHE A 283 -0.36 26.41 6.57
N VAL A 284 0.72 25.65 6.62
CA VAL A 284 0.67 24.19 6.81
C VAL A 284 0.89 23.96 8.30
N LEU A 285 -0.13 23.38 8.94
CA LEU A 285 -0.21 23.25 10.40
C LEU A 285 -0.25 21.76 10.80
N GLN A 286 0.47 21.44 11.86
CA GLN A 286 0.33 20.17 12.54
C GLN A 286 -0.76 20.32 13.60
N ALA A 287 -1.83 19.55 13.42
CA ALA A 287 -2.98 19.51 14.31
C ALA A 287 -3.14 18.12 14.96
N ARG A 288 -4.08 17.99 15.89
CA ARG A 288 -4.42 16.72 16.55
C ARG A 288 -5.53 15.93 15.84
N GLY A 289 -6.00 16.41 14.69
CA GLY A 289 -7.07 15.83 13.90
C GLY A 289 -8.17 16.83 13.58
N ASN A 290 -9.32 16.33 13.13
CA ASN A 290 -10.42 17.13 12.58
C ASN A 290 -10.95 18.19 13.55
N GLU A 291 -11.22 17.83 14.81
CA GLU A 291 -11.73 18.77 15.82
C GLU A 291 -10.76 19.93 16.04
N HIS A 292 -9.47 19.62 16.21
CA HIS A 292 -8.45 20.64 16.42
C HIS A 292 -8.24 21.55 15.19
N ALA A 293 -8.32 20.99 13.97
CA ALA A 293 -8.30 21.79 12.75
C ALA A 293 -9.48 22.77 12.69
N GLY A 294 -10.66 22.32 13.14
CA GLY A 294 -11.85 23.16 13.29
C GLY A 294 -11.68 24.27 14.36
N GLU A 295 -11.05 23.98 15.50
CA GLU A 295 -10.73 24.96 16.54
C GLU A 295 -9.79 26.06 16.01
N ILE A 296 -8.74 25.66 15.26
CA ILE A 296 -7.79 26.60 14.66
C ILE A 296 -8.52 27.54 13.69
N LEU A 297 -9.36 26.97 12.80
CA LEU A 297 -10.13 27.74 11.83
C LEU A 297 -11.09 28.72 12.52
N SER A 298 -11.78 28.26 13.57
CA SER A 298 -12.70 29.06 14.37
C SER A 298 -11.98 30.19 15.11
N SER A 299 -10.80 29.92 15.69
CA SER A 299 -9.98 30.94 16.36
C SER A 299 -9.60 32.08 15.42
N LEU A 300 -9.15 31.76 14.19
CA LEU A 300 -8.82 32.77 13.17
C LEU A 300 -10.05 33.57 12.74
N LYS A 301 -11.21 32.92 12.54
CA LYS A 301 -12.45 33.60 12.17
C LYS A 301 -12.99 34.52 13.26
N ASN A 302 -12.90 34.11 14.52
CA ASN A 302 -13.34 34.92 15.68
C ASN A 302 -12.49 36.19 15.86
N GLU A 303 -11.24 36.17 15.47
CA GLU A 303 -10.37 37.38 15.42
C GLU A 303 -10.61 38.22 14.14
N GLY A 304 -11.63 37.87 13.33
CA GLY A 304 -12.06 38.64 12.15
C GLY A 304 -11.29 38.31 10.87
N TYR A 305 -10.51 37.25 10.83
CA TYR A 305 -9.76 36.86 9.63
C TYR A 305 -10.60 36.00 8.70
N CYS A 306 -10.49 36.22 7.38
CA CYS A 306 -11.07 35.36 6.35
C CYS A 306 -10.18 34.13 6.18
N ALA A 307 -10.44 33.07 6.98
CA ALA A 307 -9.69 31.84 6.97
C ALA A 307 -10.47 30.67 6.36
N GLN A 308 -9.82 29.85 5.56
CA GLN A 308 -10.37 28.69 4.90
C GLN A 308 -9.45 27.48 5.07
N LEU A 309 -10.02 26.33 5.42
CA LEU A 309 -9.34 25.04 5.39
C LEU A 309 -9.33 24.59 3.93
N GLU A 310 -8.14 24.30 3.39
CA GLU A 310 -8.04 23.61 2.11
C GLU A 310 -8.20 22.11 2.34
N GLU A 311 -9.31 21.58 1.85
CA GLU A 311 -9.48 20.12 1.78
C GLU A 311 -8.47 19.59 0.77
N GLY A 312 -7.62 18.66 1.20
CA GLY A 312 -6.82 17.90 0.25
C GLY A 312 -7.77 17.28 -0.76
N HIS A 313 -7.57 17.53 -2.05
CA HIS A 313 -8.45 17.07 -3.12
C HIS A 313 -8.85 15.62 -2.88
N GLN A 314 -10.13 15.40 -2.54
CA GLN A 314 -10.84 14.16 -2.82
C GLN A 314 -11.05 14.18 -4.35
N SER A 315 -10.15 13.53 -5.08
CA SER A 315 -10.31 13.27 -6.52
C SER A 315 -10.85 11.87 -6.70
#